data_7747f8ee5984822a3ec7b1b980e6fbeb
#
_entry.id   7747f8ee5984822a3ec7b1b980e6fbeb
#
_cell.length_a   1.000
_cell.length_b   1.000
_cell.length_c   1.000
_cell.angle_alpha   90.00
_cell.angle_beta   90.00
_cell.angle_gamma   90.00
#
_symmetry.space_group_name_H-M   'P 1'
#
loop_
_entity.id
_entity.type
_entity.pdbx_description
1 polymer ?
#
loop_
_entity_poly.entity_id
_entity_poly.type
_entity_poly.pdbx_seq_one_letter_code
_entity_poly.pdbx_strand_id
1 'polypeptide(L)'
;MAAVQQAGAISKRRKFVADGVFYAELNEFFQRELAEEGYSGVEVRVTPTVTDIIIRATHTQDVLGEQGRRIRELTSLIQKRFKFPENSVSLYAAKVQNRGLSAVAQCESLRYKLLNGLAVRRACYGVLRFIMESGAKGCEVVVSGKLRAARAKSMKFTVCCSVSTLRHVSILTHIFXDGFMIHSGQPAKDFIDSATRHVLLRQGVLGIKVKIMRGADPEGKAGPQKALPDSVTIIEPKEEQSVVQPMSQDYGAKAAAAQQAAEAQRAAEQGEQQGEQPAAEQQEQQ
;
A
#
# COMPACT_ATOMS: atom_id res chain seq x y z
N MET A 1 17.08 -8.46 -21.73
CA MET A 1 16.56 -7.95 -23.03
C MET A 1 17.68 -7.52 -23.95
N ALA A 2 18.65 -6.77 -23.46
CA ALA A 2 19.82 -6.37 -24.26
C ALA A 2 20.61 -7.56 -24.81
N ALA A 3 20.69 -8.66 -24.07
CA ALA A 3 21.44 -9.85 -24.50
C ALA A 3 20.76 -10.58 -25.68
N VAL A 4 19.45 -10.41 -25.84
CA VAL A 4 18.70 -11.04 -26.93
C VAL A 4 18.78 -10.20 -28.23
N GLN A 5 19.19 -8.93 -28.11
CA GLN A 5 19.27 -8.03 -29.26
C GLN A 5 20.50 -8.27 -30.13
N GLN A 6 21.51 -9.02 -29.65
CA GLN A 6 22.71 -9.30 -30.42
C GLN A 6 22.53 -10.43 -31.43
N ALA A 7 21.44 -11.19 -31.37
CA ALA A 7 21.18 -12.31 -32.26
C ALA A 7 20.06 -12.01 -33.26
N GLY A 8 20.32 -11.09 -34.22
CA GLY A 8 19.38 -10.79 -35.28
C GLY A 8 18.03 -10.22 -34.82
N ALA A 9 17.30 -9.55 -35.70
CA ALA A 9 16.00 -8.96 -35.38
C ALA A 9 14.96 -10.03 -35.00
N ILE A 10 14.74 -10.18 -33.68
CA ILE A 10 13.73 -11.12 -33.15
C ILE A 10 12.34 -10.56 -33.48
N SER A 11 11.47 -11.41 -34.01
CA SER A 11 10.08 -11.00 -34.29
C SER A 11 9.38 -10.54 -33.00
N LYS A 12 8.48 -9.59 -33.10
CA LYS A 12 7.75 -9.01 -31.95
C LYS A 12 7.08 -10.11 -31.11
N ARG A 13 6.51 -11.12 -31.76
CA ARG A 13 5.86 -12.25 -31.05
C ARG A 13 6.84 -12.99 -30.17
N ARG A 14 8.01 -13.34 -30.71
CA ARG A 14 9.06 -14.02 -29.94
C ARG A 14 9.58 -13.16 -28.78
N LYS A 15 9.67 -11.85 -28.98
CA LYS A 15 10.10 -10.93 -27.93
C LYS A 15 9.13 -10.97 -26.74
N PHE A 16 7.83 -10.87 -26.98
CA PHE A 16 6.83 -10.93 -25.91
C PHE A 16 6.90 -12.24 -25.13
N VAL A 17 7.06 -13.36 -25.82
CA VAL A 17 7.21 -14.67 -25.16
C VAL A 17 8.50 -14.70 -24.32
N ALA A 18 9.61 -14.24 -24.88
CA ALA A 18 10.90 -14.20 -24.17
C ALA A 18 10.83 -13.32 -22.91
N ASP A 19 10.15 -12.19 -23.00
CA ASP A 19 9.96 -11.28 -21.86
C ASP A 19 9.13 -11.94 -20.74
N GLY A 20 8.08 -12.66 -21.13
CA GLY A 20 7.26 -13.41 -20.17
C GLY A 20 8.02 -14.53 -19.50
N VAL A 21 8.82 -15.29 -20.25
CA VAL A 21 9.67 -16.38 -19.73
C VAL A 21 10.74 -15.81 -18.78
N PHE A 22 11.36 -14.71 -19.16
CA PHE A 22 12.37 -14.02 -18.32
C PHE A 22 11.77 -13.62 -16.96
N TYR A 23 10.61 -12.98 -16.98
CA TYR A 23 9.92 -12.57 -15.75
C TYR A 23 9.56 -13.78 -14.89
N ALA A 24 9.01 -14.83 -15.49
CA ALA A 24 8.60 -16.03 -14.77
C ALA A 24 9.80 -16.75 -14.14
N GLU A 25 10.91 -16.86 -14.88
CA GLU A 25 12.14 -17.50 -14.40
C GLU A 25 12.74 -16.70 -13.23
N LEU A 26 12.80 -15.38 -13.35
CA LEU A 26 13.27 -14.51 -12.27
C LEU A 26 12.40 -14.64 -11.02
N ASN A 27 11.08 -14.60 -11.20
CA ASN A 27 10.14 -14.70 -10.07
C ASN A 27 10.30 -16.04 -9.34
N GLU A 28 10.41 -17.15 -10.08
CA GLU A 28 10.61 -18.48 -9.49
C GLU A 28 11.96 -18.58 -8.78
N PHE A 29 13.01 -18.04 -9.37
CA PHE A 29 14.36 -18.01 -8.79
C PHE A 29 14.36 -17.26 -7.45
N PHE A 30 13.83 -16.04 -7.43
CA PHE A 30 13.77 -15.24 -6.20
C PHE A 30 12.85 -15.85 -5.15
N GLN A 31 11.76 -16.49 -5.59
CA GLN A 31 10.85 -17.18 -4.69
C GLN A 31 11.54 -18.33 -3.94
N ARG A 32 12.45 -19.02 -4.58
CA ARG A 32 13.20 -20.12 -3.95
C ARG A 32 14.37 -19.62 -3.11
N GLU A 33 15.11 -18.66 -3.63
CA GLU A 33 16.35 -18.17 -3.00
C GLU A 33 16.07 -17.23 -1.82
N LEU A 34 15.04 -16.38 -1.94
CA LEU A 34 14.73 -15.34 -0.96
C LEU A 34 13.46 -15.64 -0.15
N ALA A 35 13.15 -16.94 0.01
CA ALA A 35 11.95 -17.35 0.76
C ALA A 35 11.98 -16.89 2.22
N GLU A 36 13.15 -16.98 2.87
CA GLU A 36 13.32 -16.65 4.28
C GLU A 36 13.24 -15.15 4.55
N GLU A 37 13.67 -14.33 3.59
CA GLU A 37 13.67 -12.87 3.67
C GLU A 37 12.27 -12.26 3.41
N GLY A 38 11.28 -13.11 3.15
CA GLY A 38 9.92 -12.68 2.91
C GLY A 38 9.74 -12.02 1.55
N TYR A 39 10.24 -12.67 0.51
CA TYR A 39 10.06 -12.23 -0.87
C TYR A 39 8.58 -12.01 -1.17
N SER A 40 8.25 -10.89 -1.78
CA SER A 40 6.86 -10.49 -2.10
C SER A 40 6.60 -10.33 -3.59
N GLY A 41 7.65 -10.20 -4.40
CA GLY A 41 7.51 -10.03 -5.83
C GLY A 41 8.69 -9.31 -6.44
N VAL A 42 8.74 -9.31 -7.76
CA VAL A 42 9.77 -8.62 -8.53
C VAL A 42 9.10 -7.65 -9.50
N GLU A 43 9.75 -6.52 -9.73
CA GLU A 43 9.37 -5.56 -10.74
C GLU A 43 10.56 -5.35 -11.65
N VAL A 44 10.36 -5.46 -12.96
CA VAL A 44 11.43 -5.29 -13.94
C VAL A 44 11.16 -4.02 -14.75
N ARG A 45 12.09 -3.10 -14.73
CA ARG A 45 12.03 -1.86 -15.51
C ARG A 45 13.13 -1.90 -16.55
N VAL A 46 12.75 -1.97 -17.80
CA VAL A 46 13.70 -2.05 -18.91
C VAL A 46 13.86 -0.66 -19.53
N THR A 47 15.08 -0.12 -19.41
CA THR A 47 15.48 1.09 -20.15
C THR A 47 16.37 0.69 -21.31
N PRO A 48 16.63 1.57 -22.27
CA PRO A 48 17.50 1.24 -23.41
C PRO A 48 18.93 0.85 -23.00
N THR A 49 19.44 1.40 -21.91
CA THR A 49 20.82 1.17 -21.45
C THR A 49 20.92 0.12 -20.35
N VAL A 50 20.01 0.14 -19.38
CA VAL A 50 20.08 -0.68 -18.16
C VAL A 50 18.73 -1.34 -17.90
N THR A 51 18.76 -2.56 -17.39
CA THR A 51 17.58 -3.26 -16.89
C THR A 51 17.60 -3.23 -15.37
N ASP A 52 16.67 -2.50 -14.77
CA ASP A 52 16.52 -2.40 -13.33
C ASP A 52 15.57 -3.50 -12.83
N ILE A 53 16.05 -4.31 -11.91
CA ILE A 53 15.28 -5.38 -11.28
C ILE A 53 15.06 -4.99 -9.82
N ILE A 54 13.82 -4.70 -9.46
CA ILE A 54 13.45 -4.27 -8.12
C ILE A 54 12.83 -5.46 -7.38
N ILE A 55 13.53 -5.96 -6.37
CA ILE A 55 13.09 -7.08 -5.53
C ILE A 55 12.30 -6.50 -4.35
N ARG A 56 11.04 -6.88 -4.21
CA ARG A 56 10.22 -6.47 -3.05
C ARG A 56 10.27 -7.55 -1.99
N ALA A 57 10.79 -7.20 -0.80
CA ALA A 57 10.94 -8.13 0.32
C ALA A 57 10.60 -7.44 1.65
N THR A 58 10.32 -8.24 2.67
CA THR A 58 10.04 -7.72 4.03
C THR A 58 11.34 -7.36 4.74
N HIS A 59 12.40 -8.14 4.55
CA HIS A 59 13.72 -7.96 5.15
C HIS A 59 14.74 -7.59 4.07
N THR A 60 14.80 -6.30 3.74
CA THR A 60 15.69 -5.81 2.67
C THR A 60 17.17 -5.90 3.04
N GLN A 61 17.49 -5.78 4.34
CA GLN A 61 18.87 -5.92 4.83
C GLN A 61 19.44 -7.30 4.50
N ASP A 62 18.65 -8.35 4.73
CA ASP A 62 19.07 -9.73 4.48
C ASP A 62 19.21 -10.02 2.97
N VAL A 63 18.40 -9.35 2.13
CA VAL A 63 18.53 -9.43 0.67
C VAL A 63 19.83 -8.76 0.20
N LEU A 64 20.20 -7.63 0.81
CA LEU A 64 21.46 -6.95 0.52
C LEU A 64 22.66 -7.79 0.97
N GLY A 65 22.56 -8.37 2.16
CA GLY A 65 23.65 -9.10 2.79
C GLY A 65 24.71 -8.17 3.36
N GLU A 66 25.74 -8.74 3.95
CA GLU A 66 26.86 -7.99 4.54
C GLU A 66 27.57 -7.17 3.47
N GLN A 67 27.62 -5.85 3.65
CA GLN A 67 28.26 -4.91 2.72
C GLN A 67 27.76 -5.06 1.27
N GLY A 68 26.53 -5.51 1.07
CA GLY A 68 25.95 -5.68 -0.25
C GLY A 68 26.48 -6.90 -1.02
N ARG A 69 27.09 -7.86 -0.33
CA ARG A 69 27.67 -9.05 -0.95
C ARG A 69 26.62 -9.88 -1.69
N ARG A 70 25.49 -10.16 -1.01
CA ARG A 70 24.47 -11.05 -1.56
C ARG A 70 23.81 -10.47 -2.82
N ILE A 71 23.53 -9.17 -2.83
CA ILE A 71 22.93 -8.54 -4.01
C ILE A 71 23.91 -8.54 -5.20
N ARG A 72 25.23 -8.39 -4.94
CA ARG A 72 26.25 -8.49 -6.00
C ARG A 72 26.34 -9.91 -6.56
N GLU A 73 26.24 -10.93 -5.70
CA GLU A 73 26.22 -12.34 -6.12
C GLU A 73 25.01 -12.63 -7.00
N LEU A 74 23.81 -12.15 -6.58
CA LEU A 74 22.57 -12.30 -7.35
C LEU A 74 22.67 -11.58 -8.71
N THR A 75 23.26 -10.38 -8.73
CA THR A 75 23.46 -9.62 -9.99
C THR A 75 24.35 -10.40 -10.96
N SER A 76 25.48 -10.91 -10.47
CA SER A 76 26.41 -11.70 -11.27
C SER A 76 25.76 -12.97 -11.82
N LEU A 77 24.95 -13.64 -10.99
CA LEU A 77 24.24 -14.86 -11.39
C LEU A 77 23.22 -14.57 -12.50
N ILE A 78 22.42 -13.52 -12.34
CA ILE A 78 21.42 -13.12 -13.35
C ILE A 78 22.10 -12.70 -14.65
N GLN A 79 23.17 -11.91 -14.54
CA GLN A 79 23.96 -11.47 -15.69
C GLN A 79 24.47 -12.66 -16.51
N LYS A 80 25.08 -13.65 -15.84
CA LYS A 80 25.59 -14.86 -16.48
C LYS A 80 24.49 -15.74 -17.06
N ARG A 81 23.38 -15.92 -16.30
CA ARG A 81 22.26 -16.78 -16.72
C ARG A 81 21.58 -16.27 -17.99
N PHE A 82 21.31 -14.97 -18.05
CA PHE A 82 20.60 -14.34 -19.16
C PHE A 82 21.52 -13.69 -20.19
N LYS A 83 22.85 -13.85 -20.02
CA LYS A 83 23.89 -13.35 -20.96
C LYS A 83 23.76 -11.83 -21.18
N PHE A 84 23.53 -11.08 -20.13
CA PHE A 84 23.53 -9.62 -20.20
C PHE A 84 24.96 -9.08 -20.32
N PRO A 85 25.17 -7.98 -21.05
CA PRO A 85 26.46 -7.28 -21.05
C PRO A 85 26.81 -6.80 -19.64
N GLU A 86 28.09 -6.54 -19.42
CA GLU A 86 28.55 -6.00 -18.14
C GLU A 86 27.89 -4.62 -17.88
N ASN A 87 27.49 -4.41 -16.66
CA ASN A 87 26.84 -3.17 -16.18
C ASN A 87 25.49 -2.85 -16.84
N SER A 88 24.84 -3.83 -17.49
CA SER A 88 23.51 -3.63 -18.09
C SER A 88 22.37 -4.06 -17.17
N VAL A 89 22.67 -4.62 -15.99
CA VAL A 89 21.65 -5.05 -15.02
C VAL A 89 21.96 -4.44 -13.66
N SER A 90 20.95 -3.85 -13.05
CA SER A 90 21.02 -3.31 -11.68
C SER A 90 19.93 -3.96 -10.83
N LEU A 91 20.31 -4.45 -9.66
CA LEU A 91 19.35 -5.01 -8.70
C LEU A 91 19.14 -4.03 -7.54
N TYR A 92 17.89 -3.86 -7.15
CA TYR A 92 17.49 -3.02 -6.02
C TYR A 92 16.58 -3.80 -5.10
N ALA A 93 16.75 -3.61 -3.79
CA ALA A 93 15.87 -4.18 -2.78
C ALA A 93 14.92 -3.08 -2.27
N ALA A 94 13.62 -3.31 -2.45
CA ALA A 94 12.57 -2.40 -1.99
C ALA A 94 11.78 -3.04 -0.85
N LYS A 95 11.51 -2.26 0.19
CA LYS A 95 10.75 -2.74 1.34
C LYS A 95 9.26 -2.79 1.00
N VAL A 96 8.60 -3.86 1.41
CA VAL A 96 7.14 -3.98 1.31
C VAL A 96 6.51 -3.03 2.34
N GLN A 97 5.66 -2.11 1.90
CA GLN A 97 5.02 -1.12 2.78
C GLN A 97 4.17 -1.80 3.84
N ASN A 98 3.26 -2.67 3.43
CA ASN A 98 2.40 -3.40 4.35
C ASN A 98 2.51 -4.90 4.11
N ARG A 99 3.33 -5.56 4.94
CA ARG A 99 3.56 -7.01 4.82
C ARG A 99 2.30 -7.83 5.06
N GLY A 100 1.34 -7.28 5.82
CA GLY A 100 0.08 -7.97 6.11
C GLY A 100 -0.84 -8.07 4.90
N LEU A 101 -0.71 -7.15 3.94
CA LEU A 101 -1.53 -7.15 2.72
C LEU A 101 -0.89 -7.90 1.55
N SER A 102 0.33 -8.43 1.72
CA SER A 102 0.98 -9.25 0.71
C SER A 102 0.71 -10.72 0.97
N ALA A 103 -0.01 -11.38 0.06
CA ALA A 103 -0.33 -12.81 0.20
C ALA A 103 0.94 -13.67 0.14
N VAL A 104 1.92 -13.27 -0.68
CA VAL A 104 3.18 -14.01 -0.83
C VAL A 104 3.95 -13.99 0.50
N ALA A 105 4.14 -12.81 1.10
CA ALA A 105 4.85 -12.66 2.37
C ALA A 105 4.16 -13.44 3.50
N GLN A 106 2.82 -13.39 3.55
CA GLN A 106 2.06 -14.10 4.58
C GLN A 106 2.08 -15.61 4.38
N CYS A 107 2.10 -16.07 3.14
CA CYS A 107 2.22 -17.48 2.80
C CYS A 107 3.58 -18.03 3.24
N GLU A 108 4.67 -17.29 3.03
CA GLU A 108 6.01 -17.67 3.49
C GLU A 108 6.09 -17.66 5.03
N SER A 109 5.49 -16.68 5.68
CA SER A 109 5.39 -16.65 7.13
C SER A 109 4.66 -17.89 7.69
N LEU A 110 3.56 -18.27 7.04
CA LEU A 110 2.82 -19.48 7.42
C LEU A 110 3.66 -20.73 7.19
N ARG A 111 4.37 -20.81 6.06
CA ARG A 111 5.28 -21.92 5.74
C ARG A 111 6.32 -22.09 6.86
N TYR A 112 6.97 -21.01 7.25
CA TYR A 112 7.98 -21.00 8.31
C TYR A 112 7.40 -21.49 9.65
N LYS A 113 6.20 -20.99 10.02
CA LYS A 113 5.53 -21.42 11.26
C LYS A 113 5.23 -22.92 11.27
N LEU A 114 4.84 -23.49 10.13
CA LEU A 114 4.55 -24.93 10.02
C LEU A 114 5.83 -25.76 10.05
N LEU A 115 6.91 -25.27 9.44
CA LEU A 115 8.24 -25.92 9.49
C LEU A 115 8.76 -25.97 10.94
N ASN A 116 8.50 -24.94 11.73
CA ASN A 116 8.87 -24.88 13.15
C ASN A 116 7.95 -25.73 14.05
N GLY A 117 7.05 -26.50 13.49
CA GLY A 117 6.22 -27.43 14.22
C GLY A 117 5.00 -26.84 14.90
N LEU A 118 4.64 -25.59 14.64
CA LEU A 118 3.43 -24.99 15.20
C LEU A 118 2.16 -25.73 14.70
N ALA A 119 1.20 -25.90 15.61
CA ALA A 119 -0.07 -26.52 15.26
C ALA A 119 -0.77 -25.72 14.15
N VAL A 120 -1.24 -26.43 13.12
CA VAL A 120 -1.82 -25.83 11.90
C VAL A 120 -2.90 -24.79 12.22
N ARG A 121 -3.84 -25.14 13.12
CA ARG A 121 -4.92 -24.22 13.49
C ARG A 121 -4.36 -22.92 14.12
N ARG A 122 -3.42 -23.07 15.07
CA ARG A 122 -2.82 -21.92 15.76
C ARG A 122 -2.05 -21.02 14.76
N ALA A 123 -1.30 -21.65 13.86
CA ALA A 123 -0.53 -20.92 12.84
C ALA A 123 -1.46 -20.15 11.88
N CYS A 124 -2.53 -20.81 11.39
CA CYS A 124 -3.49 -20.20 10.45
C CYS A 124 -4.28 -19.06 11.08
N TYR A 125 -4.80 -19.25 12.30
CA TYR A 125 -5.51 -18.16 12.99
C TYR A 125 -4.60 -16.99 13.32
N GLY A 126 -3.34 -17.25 13.65
CA GLY A 126 -2.37 -16.17 13.88
C GLY A 126 -2.09 -15.35 12.63
N VAL A 127 -2.04 -16.01 11.47
CA VAL A 127 -1.85 -15.30 10.18
C VAL A 127 -3.13 -14.54 9.81
N LEU A 128 -4.29 -15.15 9.96
CA LEU A 128 -5.60 -14.50 9.69
C LEU A 128 -5.76 -13.22 10.51
N ARG A 129 -5.50 -13.32 11.82
CA ARG A 129 -5.60 -12.16 12.72
C ARG A 129 -4.69 -11.03 12.25
N PHE A 130 -3.44 -11.35 11.96
CA PHE A 130 -2.45 -10.35 11.52
C PHE A 130 -2.87 -9.67 10.21
N ILE A 131 -3.41 -10.45 9.25
CA ILE A 131 -3.88 -9.91 7.97
C ILE A 131 -5.05 -8.94 8.19
N MET A 132 -6.02 -9.32 9.04
CA MET A 132 -7.18 -8.47 9.31
C MET A 132 -6.79 -7.21 10.08
N GLU A 133 -5.89 -7.32 11.05
CA GLU A 133 -5.34 -6.17 11.78
C GLU A 133 -4.59 -5.18 10.85
N SER A 134 -4.06 -5.68 9.72
CA SER A 134 -3.37 -4.87 8.73
C SER A 134 -4.33 -4.14 7.78
N GLY A 135 -5.65 -4.29 7.96
CA GLY A 135 -6.66 -3.57 7.18
C GLY A 135 -7.17 -4.30 5.94
N ALA A 136 -6.98 -5.62 5.86
CA ALA A 136 -7.57 -6.40 4.77
C ALA A 136 -9.10 -6.44 4.91
N LYS A 137 -9.81 -6.43 3.78
CA LYS A 137 -11.28 -6.57 3.75
C LYS A 137 -11.73 -8.01 3.95
N GLY A 138 -10.83 -8.95 3.69
CA GLY A 138 -11.10 -10.37 3.91
C GLY A 138 -9.87 -11.22 3.69
N CYS A 139 -9.88 -12.41 4.28
CA CYS A 139 -8.76 -13.34 4.13
C CYS A 139 -9.26 -14.78 4.16
N GLU A 140 -8.68 -15.58 3.29
CA GLU A 140 -8.93 -17.03 3.22
C GLU A 140 -7.58 -17.76 3.26
N VAL A 141 -7.45 -18.70 4.19
CA VAL A 141 -6.27 -19.55 4.28
C VAL A 141 -6.73 -21.00 4.15
N VAL A 142 -6.14 -21.72 3.20
CA VAL A 142 -6.43 -23.16 2.99
C VAL A 142 -5.14 -23.95 3.16
N VAL A 143 -5.19 -24.98 4.01
CA VAL A 143 -4.06 -25.90 4.20
C VAL A 143 -4.55 -27.30 3.90
N SER A 144 -3.82 -28.02 3.04
CA SER A 144 -4.22 -29.36 2.58
C SER A 144 -3.04 -30.32 2.65
N GLY A 145 -3.35 -31.57 2.96
CA GLY A 145 -2.37 -32.66 3.07
C GLY A 145 -2.59 -33.51 4.31
N LYS A 146 -1.53 -34.17 4.78
CA LYS A 146 -1.56 -34.98 6.01
C LYS A 146 -1.42 -34.05 7.22
N LEU A 147 -2.53 -33.68 7.85
CA LEU A 147 -2.53 -32.65 8.89
C LEU A 147 -2.40 -33.20 10.33
N ARG A 148 -2.62 -34.48 10.57
CA ARG A 148 -2.40 -35.16 11.85
C ARG A 148 -2.40 -36.67 11.71
N ALA A 149 -3.05 -37.15 10.66
CA ALA A 149 -3.23 -38.59 10.43
C ALA A 149 -2.71 -38.95 9.04
N ALA A 150 -2.58 -40.23 8.77
CA ALA A 150 -2.12 -40.73 7.46
C ALA A 150 -3.03 -40.26 6.31
N ARG A 151 -4.35 -40.17 6.58
CA ARG A 151 -5.33 -39.74 5.58
C ARG A 151 -5.23 -38.21 5.37
N ALA A 152 -5.05 -37.81 4.14
CA ALA A 152 -4.99 -36.39 3.77
C ALA A 152 -6.37 -35.71 3.91
N LYS A 153 -6.35 -34.45 4.33
CA LYS A 153 -7.57 -33.62 4.42
C LYS A 153 -7.23 -32.17 4.15
N SER A 154 -8.24 -31.37 3.90
CA SER A 154 -8.12 -29.94 3.72
C SER A 154 -8.83 -29.21 4.86
N MET A 155 -8.17 -28.16 5.36
CA MET A 155 -8.77 -27.24 6.32
C MET A 155 -8.81 -25.86 5.69
N LYS A 156 -9.98 -25.28 5.66
CA LYS A 156 -10.20 -23.91 5.17
C LYS A 156 -10.50 -23.01 6.37
N PHE A 157 -9.78 -21.93 6.46
CA PHE A 157 -9.94 -20.92 7.50
C PHE A 157 -10.32 -19.61 6.81
N THR A 158 -11.47 -19.07 7.14
CA THR A 158 -11.96 -17.80 6.61
C THR A 158 -12.36 -16.92 7.77
N VAL A 159 -12.21 -15.62 7.60
CA VAL A 159 -12.86 -14.68 8.48
C VAL A 159 -14.30 -14.59 7.98
N CYS A 160 -15.23 -15.07 8.78
CA CYS A 160 -16.64 -15.05 8.44
C CYS A 160 -17.35 -13.93 9.19
N CYS A 161 -18.13 -13.16 8.45
CA CYS A 161 -19.07 -12.21 9.02
C CYS A 161 -20.07 -12.94 9.92
N SER A 162 -19.90 -12.91 11.21
CA SER A 162 -21.04 -13.15 12.06
C SER A 162 -21.74 -11.79 12.22
N VAL A 163 -22.81 -11.58 11.51
CA VAL A 163 -23.70 -10.47 11.74
C VAL A 163 -24.33 -10.66 13.12
N SER A 164 -23.63 -10.30 14.15
CA SER A 164 -24.25 -10.20 15.46
C SER A 164 -24.75 -8.77 15.62
N THR A 165 -26.01 -8.59 15.37
CA THR A 165 -26.80 -7.40 15.66
C THR A 165 -26.92 -7.12 17.18
N LEU A 166 -26.02 -7.66 17.98
CA LEU A 166 -26.05 -7.47 19.42
C LEU A 166 -25.00 -6.45 19.85
N ARG A 167 -25.47 -5.23 20.06
CA ARG A 167 -24.68 -4.08 20.51
C ARG A 167 -24.05 -4.22 21.91
N HIS A 168 -24.09 -5.40 22.53
CA HIS A 168 -23.72 -5.50 23.95
C HIS A 168 -22.99 -6.79 24.35
N VAL A 169 -22.02 -7.25 23.56
CA VAL A 169 -21.19 -8.36 24.05
C VAL A 169 -19.71 -8.05 23.86
N SER A 170 -19.13 -7.86 24.99
CA SER A 170 -17.69 -7.95 25.40
C SER A 170 -16.60 -7.73 24.33
N ILE A 171 -15.66 -6.94 24.74
CA ILE A 171 -14.40 -6.51 24.08
C ILE A 171 -13.61 -7.66 23.40
N LEU A 172 -13.87 -8.89 23.76
CA LEU A 172 -13.14 -10.06 23.25
C LEU A 172 -13.64 -10.59 21.88
N THR A 173 -14.85 -10.21 21.45
CA THR A 173 -15.42 -10.69 20.19
C THR A 173 -15.14 -9.78 18.99
N HIS A 174 -14.57 -8.60 19.22
CA HIS A 174 -14.24 -7.64 18.13
C HIS A 174 -13.08 -8.06 17.23
N ILE A 175 -12.45 -9.19 17.52
CA ILE A 175 -11.22 -9.58 16.82
C ILE A 175 -11.50 -10.25 15.47
N PHE A 176 -12.76 -10.65 15.23
CA PHE A 176 -13.12 -11.33 13.99
C PHE A 176 -14.12 -10.54 13.16
N UNK A 177 -13.67 -9.39 12.88
CA UNK A 177 -14.39 -8.61 12.21
C UNK A 177 -14.79 -9.04 10.99
N ASP A 178 -15.56 -8.49 10.57
CA ASP A 178 -16.26 -8.66 9.34
C ASP A 178 -15.33 -8.73 8.13
N GLY A 179 -15.19 -9.90 7.60
CA GLY A 179 -14.42 -10.10 6.39
C GLY A 179 -15.30 -10.68 5.27
N PHE A 180 -15.11 -10.21 4.04
CA PHE A 180 -15.78 -10.80 2.89
C PHE A 180 -14.77 -11.09 1.78
N MET A 181 -15.13 -12.02 0.90
CA MET A 181 -14.24 -12.50 -0.15
C MET A 181 -15.02 -12.64 -1.45
N ILE A 182 -14.55 -12.00 -2.50
CA ILE A 182 -15.11 -12.11 -3.84
C ILE A 182 -14.43 -13.29 -4.54
N HIS A 183 -15.20 -14.14 -5.22
CA HIS A 183 -14.64 -15.32 -5.87
C HIS A 183 -14.73 -15.29 -7.40
N SER A 184 -15.49 -14.40 -7.97
CA SER A 184 -15.75 -14.38 -9.42
C SER A 184 -15.67 -12.98 -10.00
N GLY A 185 -15.58 -12.93 -11.33
CA GLY A 185 -15.58 -11.69 -12.08
C GLY A 185 -14.24 -10.95 -12.08
N GLN A 186 -14.25 -9.78 -12.68
CA GLN A 186 -13.07 -8.92 -12.75
C GLN A 186 -12.61 -8.42 -11.37
N PRO A 187 -13.51 -8.08 -10.43
CA PRO A 187 -13.07 -7.66 -9.09
C PRO A 187 -12.22 -8.69 -8.37
N ALA A 188 -12.43 -9.99 -8.60
CA ALA A 188 -11.59 -11.04 -8.00
C ALA A 188 -10.15 -10.97 -8.49
N LYS A 189 -9.92 -10.52 -9.74
CA LYS A 189 -8.57 -10.34 -10.28
C LYS A 189 -7.89 -9.07 -9.77
N ASP A 190 -8.67 -8.03 -9.58
CA ASP A 190 -8.15 -6.71 -9.20
C ASP A 190 -7.89 -6.60 -7.69
N PHE A 191 -8.79 -7.13 -6.86
CA PHE A 191 -8.75 -6.94 -5.41
C PHE A 191 -8.09 -8.08 -4.63
N ILE A 192 -8.06 -9.30 -5.19
CA ILE A 192 -7.54 -10.46 -4.45
C ILE A 192 -6.09 -10.72 -4.83
N ASP A 193 -5.21 -10.65 -3.81
CA ASP A 193 -3.85 -11.15 -3.91
C ASP A 193 -3.84 -12.60 -3.43
N SER A 194 -3.25 -13.50 -4.20
CA SER A 194 -3.24 -14.93 -3.88
C SER A 194 -1.85 -15.52 -4.02
N ALA A 195 -1.51 -16.39 -3.08
CA ALA A 195 -0.23 -17.09 -3.09
C ALA A 195 -0.41 -18.53 -2.68
N THR A 196 0.38 -19.41 -3.29
CA THR A 196 0.44 -20.83 -2.97
C THR A 196 1.86 -21.23 -2.66
N ARG A 197 2.03 -22.06 -1.62
CA ARG A 197 3.36 -22.59 -1.25
C ARG A 197 3.23 -24.05 -0.82
N HIS A 198 4.34 -24.73 -0.88
CA HIS A 198 4.46 -26.14 -0.48
C HIS A 198 5.37 -26.21 0.74
N VAL A 199 4.94 -26.95 1.75
CA VAL A 199 5.71 -27.17 2.98
C VAL A 199 6.12 -28.63 3.03
N LEU A 200 7.41 -28.90 2.98
CA LEU A 200 7.96 -30.26 3.07
C LEU A 200 8.10 -30.62 4.55
N LEU A 201 7.29 -31.55 5.02
CA LEU A 201 7.35 -32.08 6.38
C LEU A 201 7.77 -33.55 6.36
N ARG A 202 8.09 -34.11 7.52
CA ARG A 202 8.51 -35.51 7.65
C ARG A 202 7.47 -36.49 7.08
N GLN A 203 6.16 -36.18 7.23
CA GLN A 203 5.08 -37.03 6.74
C GLN A 203 4.72 -36.81 5.27
N GLY A 204 5.31 -35.82 4.63
CA GLY A 204 4.99 -35.47 3.25
C GLY A 204 4.79 -33.98 3.08
N VAL A 205 4.29 -33.58 1.93
CA VAL A 205 4.15 -32.18 1.55
C VAL A 205 2.76 -31.69 1.92
N LEU A 206 2.69 -30.50 2.56
CA LEU A 206 1.45 -29.76 2.74
C LEU A 206 1.36 -28.66 1.69
N GLY A 207 0.15 -28.47 1.14
CA GLY A 207 -0.14 -27.32 0.29
C GLY A 207 -0.76 -26.21 1.11
N ILE A 208 -0.28 -24.99 0.94
CA ILE A 208 -0.82 -23.78 1.55
C ILE A 208 -1.34 -22.86 0.46
N LYS A 209 -2.53 -22.30 0.65
CA LYS A 209 -3.04 -21.21 -0.18
C LYS A 209 -3.48 -20.08 0.74
N VAL A 210 -3.03 -18.90 0.45
CA VAL A 210 -3.45 -17.67 1.14
C VAL A 210 -4.05 -16.73 0.11
N LYS A 211 -5.25 -16.25 0.38
CA LYS A 211 -5.91 -15.22 -0.45
C LYS A 211 -6.25 -14.06 0.46
N ILE A 212 -5.86 -12.87 0.04
CA ILE A 212 -6.11 -11.63 0.79
C ILE A 212 -6.92 -10.70 -0.10
N MET A 213 -8.05 -10.25 0.40
CA MET A 213 -8.85 -9.25 -0.28
C MET A 213 -8.44 -7.86 0.23
N ARG A 214 -7.85 -7.09 -0.66
CA ARG A 214 -7.44 -5.72 -0.37
C ARG A 214 -8.62 -4.78 -0.54
N GLY A 215 -8.62 -3.67 0.18
CA GLY A 215 -9.60 -2.61 0.00
C GLY A 215 -9.26 -1.74 -1.20
N ALA A 216 -10.23 -0.98 -1.66
CA ALA A 216 -9.97 0.09 -2.61
C ALA A 216 -9.14 1.18 -1.93
N ASP A 217 -8.13 1.67 -2.62
CA ASP A 217 -7.20 2.67 -2.10
C ASP A 217 -7.01 3.77 -3.15
N PRO A 218 -7.55 4.96 -2.90
CA PRO A 218 -7.41 6.06 -3.86
C PRO A 218 -5.96 6.42 -4.17
N GLU A 219 -5.05 6.25 -3.19
CA GLU A 219 -3.63 6.53 -3.39
C GLU A 219 -2.90 5.43 -4.16
N GLY A 220 -3.45 4.21 -4.21
CA GLY A 220 -2.88 3.08 -4.93
C GLY A 220 -1.66 2.44 -4.27
N LYS A 221 -1.40 2.72 -3.00
CA LYS A 221 -0.25 2.15 -2.26
C LYS A 221 -0.51 0.75 -1.74
N ALA A 222 -1.68 0.54 -1.15
CA ALA A 222 -2.03 -0.71 -0.48
C ALA A 222 -3.01 -1.56 -1.27
N GLY A 223 -3.72 -0.98 -2.23
CA GLY A 223 -4.75 -1.68 -3.00
C GLY A 223 -4.99 -1.06 -4.36
N PRO A 224 -5.96 -1.59 -5.12
CA PRO A 224 -6.32 -1.02 -6.40
C PRO A 224 -7.06 0.31 -6.23
N GLN A 225 -6.84 1.24 -7.15
CA GLN A 225 -7.46 2.57 -7.12
C GLN A 225 -8.95 2.53 -7.45
N LYS A 226 -9.38 1.52 -8.21
CA LYS A 226 -10.79 1.39 -8.60
C LYS A 226 -11.64 1.02 -7.39
N ALA A 227 -12.77 1.70 -7.24
CA ALA A 227 -13.76 1.32 -6.25
C ALA A 227 -14.47 0.03 -6.66
N LEU A 228 -14.98 -0.71 -5.68
CA LEU A 228 -15.81 -1.89 -5.95
C LEU A 228 -17.12 -1.44 -6.62
N PRO A 229 -17.54 -2.07 -7.73
CA PRO A 229 -18.77 -1.65 -8.42
C PRO A 229 -20.02 -1.75 -7.56
N ASP A 230 -20.03 -2.69 -6.63
CA ASP A 230 -21.20 -2.96 -5.77
C ASP A 230 -21.19 -2.12 -4.49
N SER A 231 -20.15 -1.33 -4.26
CA SER A 231 -20.03 -0.50 -3.06
C SER A 231 -20.73 0.83 -3.29
N VAL A 232 -21.87 1.01 -2.66
CA VAL A 232 -22.64 2.26 -2.71
C VAL A 232 -22.40 3.01 -1.40
N THR A 233 -21.80 4.19 -1.51
CA THR A 233 -21.60 5.08 -0.37
C THR A 233 -22.61 6.22 -0.49
N ILE A 234 -23.52 6.30 0.48
CA ILE A 234 -24.48 7.41 0.53
C ILE A 234 -23.73 8.60 1.10
N ILE A 235 -23.54 9.60 0.27
CA ILE A 235 -22.91 10.85 0.69
C ILE A 235 -24.05 11.77 1.15
N GLU A 236 -24.00 12.19 2.41
CA GLU A 236 -24.94 13.19 2.92
C GLU A 236 -24.76 14.49 2.13
N PRO A 237 -25.86 15.14 1.72
CA PRO A 237 -25.73 16.38 0.98
C PRO A 237 -24.97 17.40 1.84
N LYS A 238 -24.05 18.10 1.22
CA LYS A 238 -23.38 19.21 1.90
C LYS A 238 -24.44 20.20 2.32
N GLU A 239 -24.37 20.65 3.56
CA GLU A 239 -25.22 21.75 4.04
C GLU A 239 -25.09 22.90 3.04
N GLU A 240 -26.20 23.25 2.42
CA GLU A 240 -26.22 24.40 1.52
C GLU A 240 -25.80 25.61 2.31
N GLN A 241 -24.62 26.10 2.07
CA GLN A 241 -24.25 27.41 2.55
C GLN A 241 -25.35 28.35 2.02
N SER A 242 -26.10 28.94 2.93
CA SER A 242 -27.09 29.92 2.57
C SER A 242 -26.49 30.82 1.49
N VAL A 243 -27.08 30.79 0.31
CA VAL A 243 -26.62 31.64 -0.77
C VAL A 243 -26.60 33.05 -0.25
N VAL A 244 -25.40 33.55 0.02
CA VAL A 244 -25.28 34.96 0.39
C VAL A 244 -25.89 35.71 -0.77
N GLN A 245 -27.07 36.26 -0.55
CA GLN A 245 -27.73 37.08 -1.58
C GLN A 245 -26.67 38.05 -2.07
N PRO A 246 -26.49 38.19 -3.37
CA PRO A 246 -25.52 39.14 -3.85
C PRO A 246 -25.92 40.53 -3.34
N MET A 247 -25.24 40.96 -2.31
CA MET A 247 -25.43 42.34 -1.86
C MET A 247 -25.00 43.25 -3.00
N SER A 248 -25.98 43.93 -3.62
CA SER A 248 -25.65 45.00 -4.52
C SER A 248 -24.81 45.97 -3.69
N GLN A 249 -23.54 46.08 -3.99
CA GLN A 249 -22.68 47.05 -3.35
C GLN A 249 -23.10 48.41 -3.89
N ASP A 250 -23.82 49.14 -3.08
CA ASP A 250 -24.10 50.56 -3.35
C ASP A 250 -22.75 51.29 -3.21
N TYR A 251 -22.08 51.43 -4.31
CA TYR A 251 -20.81 52.13 -4.36
C TYR A 251 -20.96 53.59 -3.90
N GLY A 252 -22.13 54.19 -4.14
CA GLY A 252 -22.47 55.52 -3.66
C GLY A 252 -22.47 55.67 -2.14
N ALA A 253 -23.12 54.71 -1.46
CA ALA A 253 -23.19 54.70 -0.01
C ALA A 253 -21.81 54.45 0.63
N LYS A 254 -21.00 53.56 0.03
CA LYS A 254 -19.62 53.32 0.50
C LYS A 254 -18.70 54.51 0.32
N ALA A 255 -18.85 55.25 -0.79
CA ALA A 255 -18.08 56.45 -1.05
C ALA A 255 -18.46 57.56 -0.06
N ALA A 256 -19.77 57.72 0.23
CA ALA A 256 -20.22 58.70 1.18
C ALA A 256 -19.78 58.36 2.63
N ALA A 257 -19.82 57.08 3.00
CA ALA A 257 -19.31 56.65 4.32
C ALA A 257 -17.80 56.85 4.46
N ALA A 258 -17.05 56.61 3.40
CA ALA A 258 -15.61 56.79 3.40
C ALA A 258 -15.23 58.29 3.48
N GLN A 259 -16.02 59.15 2.82
CA GLN A 259 -15.84 60.62 2.92
C GLN A 259 -16.14 61.15 4.33
N GLN A 260 -17.24 60.68 4.95
CA GLN A 260 -17.60 61.07 6.32
C GLN A 260 -16.56 60.58 7.33
N ALA A 261 -16.01 59.37 7.14
CA ALA A 261 -14.93 58.90 8.00
C ALA A 261 -13.63 59.70 7.83
N ALA A 262 -13.33 60.11 6.63
CA ALA A 262 -12.14 60.95 6.33
C ALA A 262 -12.32 62.38 6.90
N GLU A 263 -13.54 62.94 6.83
CA GLU A 263 -13.83 64.26 7.42
C GLU A 263 -13.77 64.18 8.94
N ALA A 264 -14.30 63.10 9.56
CA ALA A 264 -14.21 62.93 11.00
C ALA A 264 -12.75 62.79 11.48
N GLN A 265 -11.90 62.11 10.72
CA GLN A 265 -10.50 62.02 11.06
C GLN A 265 -9.78 63.37 10.95
N ARG A 266 -10.06 64.16 9.91
CA ARG A 266 -9.50 65.49 9.74
C ARG A 266 -9.98 66.46 10.86
N ALA A 267 -11.23 66.36 11.28
CA ALA A 267 -11.76 67.15 12.38
C ALA A 267 -11.09 66.79 13.72
N ALA A 268 -10.78 65.49 13.92
CA ALA A 268 -10.09 65.03 15.11
C ALA A 268 -8.63 65.54 15.12
N GLU A 269 -7.93 65.49 13.98
CA GLU A 269 -6.56 65.97 13.85
C GLU A 269 -6.46 67.51 14.05
N GLN A 270 -7.48 68.28 13.61
CA GLN A 270 -7.53 69.71 13.82
C GLN A 270 -7.88 70.07 15.28
N GLY A 271 -8.64 69.25 15.99
CA GLY A 271 -8.90 69.37 17.40
C GLY A 271 -7.67 69.17 18.28
N GLU A 272 -6.82 68.24 17.90
CA GLU A 272 -5.57 67.98 18.63
C GLU A 272 -4.53 69.10 18.41
N GLN A 273 -4.47 69.71 17.20
CA GLN A 273 -3.55 70.82 16.94
C GLN A 273 -3.96 72.11 17.64
N GLN A 274 -5.23 72.31 18.02
CA GLN A 274 -5.68 73.49 18.78
C GLN A 274 -5.56 73.30 20.30
N GLY A 275 -5.35 72.09 20.78
CA GLY A 275 -5.14 71.81 22.20
C GLY A 275 -3.69 71.97 22.68
N GLU A 276 -2.73 72.14 21.76
CA GLU A 276 -1.33 72.11 22.09
C GLU A 276 -0.66 73.51 22.13
N GLN A 277 -1.44 74.56 22.11
CA GLN A 277 -0.95 75.94 22.40
C GLN A 277 -1.91 76.61 23.36
N PRO A 278 -1.67 76.69 24.69
CA PRO A 278 -0.81 77.67 25.32
C PRO A 278 -0.23 77.24 26.68
N ALA A 279 1.01 76.97 26.82
CA ALA A 279 1.66 76.90 28.12
C ALA A 279 3.11 77.40 28.13
N ALA A 280 3.53 78.06 27.04
CA ALA A 280 4.92 78.50 26.96
C ALA A 280 5.14 80.01 27.12
N GLU A 281 4.06 80.79 27.38
CA GLU A 281 4.21 82.31 27.42
C GLU A 281 4.01 82.89 28.79
N GLN A 282 3.99 82.17 29.90
CA GLN A 282 3.83 82.72 31.24
C GLN A 282 4.98 82.48 32.22
N GLN A 283 6.19 82.17 31.77
CA GLN A 283 7.36 82.05 32.67
C GLN A 283 8.52 83.02 32.38
N GLU A 284 8.25 84.13 31.72
CA GLU A 284 9.32 85.16 31.49
C GLU A 284 8.99 86.54 32.05
N GLN A 285 8.08 86.64 33.02
CA GLN A 285 7.90 87.90 33.78
C GLN A 285 7.65 87.59 35.27
N GLN A 286 8.74 87.11 35.97
CA GLN A 286 8.94 87.43 37.43
C GLN A 286 10.41 87.26 37.76
#